data_87c64ed0cf88985cb55de68307bfbff4
#
_entry.id   87c64ed0cf88985cb55de68307bfbff4
#
_cell.length_a   1.000
_cell.length_b   1.000
_cell.length_c   1.000
_cell.angle_alpha   90.00
_cell.angle_beta   90.00
_cell.angle_gamma   90.00
#
_symmetry.space_group_name_H-M   'P 1'
#
loop_
_entity.id
_entity.type
_entity.pdbx_description
1 polymer ?
#
loop_
_entity_poly.entity_id
_entity_poly.type
_entity_poly.pdbx_seq_one_letter_code
_entity_poly.pdbx_strand_id
1 'polypeptide(L)'
;MPLVTIEVADTVPVAKRFAYAEAVNAGLVEGLGMDAEDRFQVIHPLPADHIVADPHYLGGDRRDVVYVRILMVRMYDAESKARMFDAVARGLEAEGVRPDDVFIAVTENTLDDWYPGARGEW
;
A
#
# COMPACT_ATOMS: atom_id res chain seq x y z
N MET A 1 12.80 -3.15 -4.30
CA MET A 1 11.85 -4.30 -4.38
C MET A 1 10.84 -4.19 -3.27
N PRO A 2 9.57 -3.92 -3.59
CA PRO A 2 8.48 -3.99 -2.63
C PRO A 2 7.64 -5.26 -2.81
N LEU A 3 7.13 -5.79 -1.73
CA LEU A 3 6.02 -6.74 -1.74
C LEU A 3 4.87 -6.09 -0.99
N VAL A 4 3.82 -5.76 -1.71
CA VAL A 4 2.69 -4.98 -1.19
C VAL A 4 1.50 -5.89 -0.98
N THR A 5 0.86 -5.75 0.17
CA THR A 5 -0.42 -6.40 0.46
C THR A 5 -1.47 -5.33 0.68
N ILE A 6 -2.60 -5.42 -0.02
CA ILE A 6 -3.71 -4.49 0.08
C ILE A 6 -4.92 -5.27 0.60
N GLU A 7 -5.38 -4.93 1.79
CA GLU A 7 -6.52 -5.58 2.43
C GLU A 7 -7.73 -4.67 2.36
N VAL A 8 -8.80 -5.15 1.72
CA VAL A 8 -10.02 -4.38 1.47
C VAL A 8 -11.24 -5.23 1.77
N ALA A 9 -12.37 -4.58 2.05
CA ALA A 9 -13.64 -5.29 2.13
C ALA A 9 -13.99 -5.92 0.77
N ASP A 10 -14.53 -7.13 0.79
CA ASP A 10 -14.92 -7.86 -0.43
C ASP A 10 -16.11 -7.20 -1.17
N THR A 11 -16.79 -6.25 -0.52
CA THR A 11 -17.82 -5.39 -1.13
C THR A 11 -17.24 -4.35 -2.09
N VAL A 12 -15.94 -4.08 -2.03
CA VAL A 12 -15.27 -3.22 -3.01
C VAL A 12 -15.22 -3.95 -4.36
N PRO A 13 -15.78 -3.37 -5.44
CA PRO A 13 -15.80 -4.04 -6.75
C PRO A 13 -14.41 -4.40 -7.27
N VAL A 14 -14.30 -5.50 -8.01
CA VAL A 14 -13.02 -6.00 -8.55
C VAL A 14 -12.28 -4.93 -9.33
N ALA A 15 -12.96 -4.16 -10.17
CA ALA A 15 -12.34 -3.07 -10.94
C ALA A 15 -11.71 -2.00 -10.01
N LYS A 16 -12.38 -1.69 -8.89
CA LYS A 16 -11.85 -0.74 -7.89
C LYS A 16 -10.64 -1.31 -7.16
N ARG A 17 -10.63 -2.60 -6.86
CA ARG A 17 -9.45 -3.24 -6.23
C ARG A 17 -8.20 -3.08 -7.09
N PHE A 18 -8.32 -3.28 -8.41
CA PHE A 18 -7.22 -3.05 -9.35
C PHE A 18 -6.82 -1.57 -9.40
N ALA A 19 -7.78 -0.66 -9.38
CA ALA A 19 -7.50 0.77 -9.34
C ALA A 19 -6.73 1.17 -8.07
N TYR A 20 -7.05 0.57 -6.93
CA TYR A 20 -6.29 0.77 -5.70
C TYR A 20 -4.85 0.27 -5.83
N ALA A 21 -4.66 -0.91 -6.42
CA ALA A 21 -3.32 -1.45 -6.67
C ALA A 21 -2.50 -0.54 -7.60
N GLU A 22 -3.12 -0.01 -8.66
CA GLU A 22 -2.49 0.98 -9.54
C GLU A 22 -2.08 2.25 -8.78
N ALA A 23 -2.98 2.78 -7.94
CA ALA A 23 -2.72 3.98 -7.15
C ALA A 23 -1.55 3.77 -6.18
N VAL A 24 -1.49 2.62 -5.52
CA VAL A 24 -0.39 2.28 -4.60
C VAL A 24 0.93 2.20 -5.36
N ASN A 25 0.98 1.52 -6.50
CA ASN A 25 2.20 1.44 -7.31
C ASN A 25 2.65 2.82 -7.79
N ALA A 26 1.73 3.63 -8.29
CA ALA A 26 2.04 5.00 -8.72
C ALA A 26 2.60 5.85 -7.57
N GLY A 27 2.06 5.69 -6.36
CA GLY A 27 2.56 6.39 -5.18
C GLY A 27 3.97 5.96 -4.76
N LEU A 28 4.28 4.67 -4.88
CA LEU A 28 5.65 4.17 -4.65
C LEU A 28 6.64 4.75 -5.66
N VAL A 29 6.26 4.81 -6.92
CA VAL A 29 7.09 5.42 -7.99
C VAL A 29 7.29 6.91 -7.72
N GLU A 30 6.23 7.65 -7.45
CA GLU A 30 6.29 9.09 -7.20
C GLU A 30 7.11 9.43 -5.96
N GLY A 31 6.84 8.76 -4.85
CA GLY A 31 7.45 9.09 -3.56
C GLY A 31 8.86 8.56 -3.38
N LEU A 32 9.13 7.35 -3.85
CA LEU A 32 10.41 6.68 -3.63
C LEU A 32 11.32 6.66 -4.86
N GLY A 33 10.81 7.03 -6.03
CA GLY A 33 11.57 6.92 -7.28
C GLY A 33 11.80 5.48 -7.74
N MET A 34 10.92 4.57 -7.35
CA MET A 34 11.01 3.18 -7.78
C MET A 34 10.70 3.01 -9.26
N ASP A 35 11.26 1.95 -9.87
CA ASP A 35 10.86 1.54 -11.21
C ASP A 35 9.40 1.06 -11.16
N ALA A 36 8.59 1.53 -12.11
CA ALA A 36 7.18 1.15 -12.20
C ALA A 36 6.98 -0.36 -12.47
N GLU A 37 7.98 -1.01 -13.04
CA GLU A 37 7.96 -2.44 -13.32
C GLU A 37 8.42 -3.30 -12.13
N ASP A 38 9.02 -2.70 -11.12
CA ASP A 38 9.35 -3.36 -9.85
C ASP A 38 8.08 -3.47 -9.00
N ARG A 39 7.18 -4.36 -9.43
CA ARG A 39 5.82 -4.41 -8.91
C ARG A 39 5.41 -5.83 -8.51
N PHE A 40 5.21 -6.02 -7.21
CA PHE A 40 4.70 -7.25 -6.63
C PHE A 40 3.61 -6.90 -5.63
N GLN A 41 2.38 -7.28 -5.93
CA GLN A 41 1.20 -6.90 -5.13
C GLN A 41 0.27 -8.09 -4.94
N VAL A 42 -0.28 -8.20 -3.75
CA VAL A 42 -1.37 -9.13 -3.44
C VAL A 42 -2.56 -8.32 -2.94
N ILE A 43 -3.73 -8.57 -3.48
CA ILE A 43 -4.98 -7.98 -3.01
C ILE A 43 -5.73 -9.03 -2.23
N HIS A 44 -6.04 -8.75 -0.95
CA HIS A 44 -6.83 -9.59 -0.08
C HIS A 44 -8.23 -8.98 0.11
N PRO A 45 -9.23 -9.40 -0.67
CA PRO A 45 -10.61 -9.04 -0.35
C PRO A 45 -11.09 -9.90 0.82
N LEU A 46 -11.60 -9.25 1.85
CA LEU A 46 -12.04 -9.89 3.08
C LEU A 46 -13.50 -9.55 3.39
N PRO A 47 -14.23 -10.42 4.07
CA PRO A 47 -15.52 -10.02 4.64
C PRO A 47 -15.35 -8.76 5.47
N ALA A 48 -16.27 -7.80 5.33
CA ALA A 48 -16.14 -6.48 5.97
C ALA A 48 -15.98 -6.56 7.49
N ASP A 49 -16.63 -7.56 8.13
CA ASP A 49 -16.52 -7.79 9.57
C ASP A 49 -15.19 -8.40 10.02
N HIS A 50 -14.32 -8.78 9.09
CA HIS A 50 -12.94 -9.21 9.37
C HIS A 50 -11.95 -8.04 9.39
N ILE A 51 -12.36 -6.85 8.97
CA ILE A 51 -11.53 -5.65 8.99
C ILE A 51 -11.96 -4.82 10.18
N VAL A 52 -11.12 -4.79 11.19
CA VAL A 52 -11.41 -4.12 12.46
C VAL A 52 -10.45 -2.96 12.67
N ALA A 53 -10.99 -1.79 12.89
CA ALA A 53 -10.21 -0.60 13.19
C ALA A 53 -10.97 0.25 14.23
N ASP A 54 -10.22 0.89 15.12
CA ASP A 54 -10.81 1.90 15.98
C ASP A 54 -11.23 3.10 15.13
N PRO A 55 -12.52 3.50 15.15
CA PRO A 55 -12.99 4.56 14.28
C PRO A 55 -12.46 5.95 14.67
N HIS A 56 -12.03 6.14 15.92
CA HIS A 56 -11.70 7.46 16.46
C HIS A 56 -10.25 7.65 16.87
N TYR A 57 -9.42 6.61 16.76
CA TYR A 57 -8.00 6.72 17.09
C TYR A 57 -7.33 7.86 16.31
N LEU A 58 -6.55 8.67 17.00
CA LEU A 58 -5.91 9.89 16.46
C LEU A 58 -6.91 10.93 15.90
N GLY A 59 -8.14 10.97 16.43
CA GLY A 59 -9.15 11.93 16.01
C GLY A 59 -9.80 11.61 14.67
N GLY A 60 -9.67 10.38 14.19
CA GLY A 60 -10.23 9.97 12.90
C GLY A 60 -11.73 9.74 12.92
N ASP A 61 -12.26 9.52 11.72
CA ASP A 61 -13.61 9.03 11.46
C ASP A 61 -13.50 7.90 10.43
N ARG A 62 -13.06 6.72 10.90
CA ARG A 62 -12.84 5.55 10.05
C ARG A 62 -14.12 4.77 9.89
N ARG A 63 -14.38 4.29 8.67
CA ARG A 63 -15.58 3.54 8.30
C ARG A 63 -15.28 2.28 7.53
N ASP A 64 -14.46 2.38 6.47
CA ASP A 64 -14.13 1.29 5.54
C ASP A 64 -12.63 1.28 5.28
N VAL A 65 -11.84 0.92 6.29
CA VAL A 65 -10.38 1.02 6.23
C VAL A 65 -9.81 0.11 5.15
N VAL A 66 -8.87 0.68 4.39
CA VAL A 66 -8.00 -0.03 3.47
C VAL A 66 -6.61 -0.10 4.11
N TYR A 67 -6.13 -1.31 4.37
CA TYR A 67 -4.78 -1.52 4.87
C TYR A 67 -3.82 -1.77 3.72
N VAL A 68 -2.74 -1.01 3.68
CA VAL A 68 -1.65 -1.19 2.72
C VAL A 68 -0.39 -1.53 3.50
N ARG A 69 0.09 -2.76 3.36
CA ARG A 69 1.33 -3.21 3.99
C ARG A 69 2.42 -3.32 2.94
N ILE A 70 3.53 -2.67 3.19
CA ILE A 70 4.66 -2.59 2.25
C ILE A 70 5.89 -3.20 2.91
N LEU A 71 6.33 -4.33 2.40
CA LEU A 71 7.61 -4.92 2.76
C LEU A 71 8.63 -4.52 1.70
N MET A 72 9.72 -3.90 2.09
CA MET A 72 10.72 -3.43 1.16
C MET A 72 12.13 -3.44 1.75
N VAL A 73 13.11 -3.36 0.89
CA VAL A 73 14.50 -3.21 1.30
C VAL A 73 14.69 -1.84 1.97
N ARG A 74 15.46 -1.82 3.05
CA ARG A 74 15.83 -0.59 3.75
C ARG A 74 16.83 0.21 2.91
N MET A 75 16.36 1.25 2.24
CA MET A 75 17.18 2.13 1.43
C MET A 75 16.63 3.56 1.29
N TYR A 76 15.50 3.84 1.89
CA TYR A 76 14.82 5.13 1.77
C TYR A 76 14.82 5.84 3.12
N ASP A 77 15.03 7.16 3.10
CA ASP A 77 14.95 7.97 4.31
C ASP A 77 13.51 8.31 4.71
N ALA A 78 13.37 8.89 5.89
CA ALA A 78 12.05 9.24 6.43
C ALA A 78 11.29 10.24 5.54
N GLU A 79 12.01 11.17 4.91
CA GLU A 79 11.41 12.18 4.03
C GLU A 79 10.84 11.54 2.76
N SER A 80 11.58 10.62 2.14
CA SER A 80 11.10 9.87 0.98
C SER A 80 9.88 9.02 1.32
N LYS A 81 9.90 8.35 2.47
CA LYS A 81 8.74 7.58 2.94
C LYS A 81 7.53 8.47 3.16
N ALA A 82 7.71 9.66 3.74
CA ALA A 82 6.61 10.62 3.94
C ALA A 82 6.00 11.06 2.60
N ARG A 83 6.82 11.31 1.59
CA ARG A 83 6.33 11.62 0.23
C ARG A 83 5.55 10.45 -0.36
N MET A 84 6.03 9.24 -0.16
CA MET A 84 5.34 8.03 -0.62
C MET A 84 3.99 7.87 0.06
N PHE A 85 3.91 8.02 1.38
CA PHE A 85 2.64 7.94 2.10
C PHE A 85 1.63 8.95 1.55
N ASP A 86 2.06 10.19 1.34
CA ASP A 86 1.21 11.23 0.79
C ASP A 86 0.73 10.89 -0.63
N ALA A 87 1.64 10.44 -1.49
CA ALA A 87 1.31 10.09 -2.87
C ALA A 87 0.34 8.90 -2.95
N VAL A 88 0.55 7.86 -2.15
CA VAL A 88 -0.34 6.70 -2.08
C VAL A 88 -1.72 7.12 -1.56
N ALA A 89 -1.76 7.90 -0.48
CA ALA A 89 -3.02 8.37 0.11
C ALA A 89 -3.82 9.22 -0.88
N ARG A 90 -3.18 10.15 -1.56
CA ARG A 90 -3.84 10.97 -2.60
C ARG A 90 -4.37 10.13 -3.76
N GLY A 91 -3.61 9.14 -4.19
CA GLY A 91 -4.03 8.24 -5.27
C GLY A 91 -5.24 7.40 -4.88
N LEU A 92 -5.27 6.88 -3.66
CA LEU A 92 -6.42 6.13 -3.13
C LEU A 92 -7.64 7.04 -2.96
N GLU A 93 -7.45 8.26 -2.48
CA GLU A 93 -8.53 9.25 -2.35
C GLU A 93 -9.17 9.54 -3.71
N ALA A 94 -8.37 9.69 -4.76
CA ALA A 94 -8.86 9.88 -6.13
C ALA A 94 -9.71 8.70 -6.62
N GLU A 95 -9.50 7.52 -6.07
CA GLU A 95 -10.28 6.31 -6.37
C GLU A 95 -11.47 6.12 -5.43
N GLY A 96 -11.74 7.07 -4.54
CA GLY A 96 -12.91 7.07 -3.68
C GLY A 96 -12.67 6.56 -2.26
N VAL A 97 -11.44 6.27 -1.86
CA VAL A 97 -11.12 5.93 -0.47
C VAL A 97 -11.09 7.21 0.35
N ARG A 98 -11.85 7.26 1.43
CA ARG A 98 -11.84 8.42 2.32
C ARG A 98 -10.45 8.56 2.95
N PRO A 99 -9.92 9.78 3.14
CA PRO A 99 -8.58 9.96 3.74
C PRO A 99 -8.41 9.24 5.07
N ASP A 100 -9.43 9.26 5.94
CA ASP A 100 -9.39 8.60 7.25
C ASP A 100 -9.37 7.07 7.15
N ASP A 101 -9.73 6.51 6.00
CA ASP A 101 -9.76 5.07 5.78
C ASP A 101 -8.47 4.51 5.19
N VAL A 102 -7.48 5.34 4.91
CA VAL A 102 -6.16 4.90 4.43
C VAL A 102 -5.25 4.62 5.61
N PHE A 103 -4.75 3.38 5.68
CA PHE A 103 -3.78 2.98 6.70
C PHE A 103 -2.61 2.26 6.03
N ILE A 104 -1.42 2.84 6.13
CA ILE A 104 -0.22 2.34 5.46
C ILE A 104 0.85 2.05 6.49
N ALA A 105 1.50 0.90 6.39
CA ALA A 105 2.65 0.54 7.21
C ALA A 105 3.76 -0.05 6.37
N VAL A 106 5.00 0.29 6.70
CA VAL A 106 6.20 -0.21 6.04
C VAL A 106 6.95 -1.13 7.00
N THR A 107 7.37 -2.28 6.47
CA THR A 107 8.33 -3.18 7.11
C THR A 107 9.57 -3.24 6.21
N GLU A 108 10.75 -3.13 6.80
CA GLU A 108 12.00 -3.09 6.06
C GLU A 108 12.87 -4.31 6.35
N ASN A 109 13.57 -4.80 5.32
CA ASN A 109 14.57 -5.85 5.40
C ASN A 109 15.80 -5.49 4.57
N THR A 110 16.65 -6.47 4.27
CA THR A 110 17.86 -6.28 3.45
C THR A 110 17.78 -7.08 2.15
N LEU A 111 18.66 -6.80 1.20
CA LEU A 111 18.70 -7.53 -0.08
C LEU A 111 18.88 -9.04 0.10
N ASP A 112 19.56 -9.46 1.16
CA ASP A 112 19.81 -10.88 1.43
C ASP A 112 18.53 -11.64 1.81
N ASP A 113 17.46 -10.93 2.12
CA ASP A 113 16.20 -11.54 2.55
C ASP A 113 15.23 -11.85 1.39
N TRP A 114 15.69 -11.74 0.14
CA TRP A 114 14.85 -11.89 -1.04
C TRP A 114 15.28 -13.04 -1.94
N TYR A 115 14.30 -13.78 -2.43
CA TYR A 115 14.47 -14.78 -3.47
C TYR A 115 13.37 -14.61 -4.54
N PRO A 116 13.66 -13.86 -5.63
CA PRO A 116 12.60 -13.50 -6.60
C PRO A 116 12.33 -14.56 -7.68
N GLY A 117 12.99 -15.70 -7.63
CA GLY A 117 12.86 -16.75 -8.66
C GLY A 117 13.69 -16.46 -9.89
N ALA A 118 13.25 -15.54 -10.73
CA ALA A 118 14.07 -15.04 -11.83
C ALA A 118 15.07 -14.03 -11.27
N ARG A 119 16.34 -14.21 -11.63
CA ARG A 119 17.40 -13.33 -11.11
C ARG A 119 18.04 -12.53 -12.23
N GLY A 120 17.90 -11.22 -12.10
CA GLY A 120 18.80 -10.26 -12.71
C GLY A 120 19.87 -9.83 -11.73
N GLU A 121 20.53 -8.73 -12.01
CA GLU A 121 21.38 -8.04 -11.07
C GLU A 121 20.52 -7.09 -10.22
N TRP A 122 20.86 -7.02 -8.97
CA TRP A 122 20.22 -6.06 -8.07
C TRP A 122 20.67 -4.63 -8.36
#